data_6a960619849d86687085a97d4e250bc6
#
_entry.id   6a960619849d86687085a97d4e250bc6
#
_cell.length_a   1.000
_cell.length_b   1.000
_cell.length_c   1.000
_cell.angle_alpha   90.00
_cell.angle_beta   90.00
_cell.angle_gamma   90.00
#
_symmetry.space_group_name_H-M   'P 1'
#
loop_
_entity.id
_entity.type
_entity.pdbx_description
1 polymer ?
#
loop_
_entity_poly.entity_id
_entity_poly.type
_entity_poly.pdbx_seq_one_letter_code
_entity_poly.pdbx_strand_id
1 'polypeptide(L)'
;MSKFSVFHSDLLNETYHFYRHPSGLKIYVFSKKMTTTYALLAADFGSVDRTGADGEKYPAGVAHFLEHKLFSNEDGSDSFEKFSALGADANAYTAATRTVYLFSATERVKEALTELIRFVTHPYFTEESVAKERGIIGEEIRQTGDNPYNRAYYQMLRGLYAAHPVKDEICGSLASVEEITPNVLYQAYRSYYTPANLTLVVCGNIAPEAVAKIAEEELPHTPGAPRPPRVIIKESAAALTRVAKIRGQVAKPAFCIGMKDDGYRLCAAERTKRDAGFAVLSEMLFSQSGELFNELFGNGEIGADFTADYALTEGFSYLRLFGEADDPERVFEKILAYFKKKRKTGFSPAEFERCRRVEYAEYIKGFDSTEEIAETLLCFTLEGAEIFEYAKVLQDLDFAYVENLFREAFLPERFTLSAVYPEEEKEE
;
A
#
# COMPACT_ATOMS: atom_id res chain seq x y z
N MET A 1 26.65 13.93 19.04
CA MET A 1 25.36 13.41 19.55
C MET A 1 24.32 13.72 18.51
N SER A 2 23.66 12.70 17.98
CA SER A 2 22.56 12.85 17.02
C SER A 2 21.44 13.68 17.66
N LYS A 3 20.95 14.72 16.97
CA LYS A 3 19.90 15.58 17.52
C LYS A 3 18.56 15.04 17.05
N PHE A 4 17.83 14.37 17.94
CA PHE A 4 16.48 13.90 17.70
C PHE A 4 15.46 15.02 17.81
N SER A 5 14.48 15.03 16.90
CA SER A 5 13.20 15.70 17.12
C SER A 5 12.28 14.70 17.82
N VAL A 6 11.58 15.14 18.87
CA VAL A 6 10.67 14.29 19.64
C VAL A 6 9.25 14.73 19.34
N PHE A 7 8.41 13.78 18.97
CA PHE A 7 6.98 13.99 18.72
C PHE A 7 6.19 13.24 19.79
N HIS A 8 5.33 13.94 20.48
CA HIS A 8 4.51 13.39 21.55
C HIS A 8 3.04 13.73 21.33
N SER A 9 2.18 12.76 21.58
CA SER A 9 0.74 12.92 21.60
C SER A 9 0.21 12.76 23.02
N ASP A 10 -0.29 13.83 23.61
CA ASP A 10 -0.99 13.77 24.91
C ASP A 10 -2.26 12.93 24.80
N LEU A 11 -2.94 12.97 23.64
CA LEU A 11 -4.16 12.22 23.38
C LEU A 11 -3.95 10.71 23.43
N LEU A 12 -2.85 10.22 22.85
CA LEU A 12 -2.52 8.80 22.77
C LEU A 12 -1.55 8.37 23.88
N ASN A 13 -0.93 9.31 24.56
CA ASN A 13 0.19 9.08 25.48
C ASN A 13 1.33 8.30 24.82
N GLU A 14 1.62 8.64 23.56
CA GLU A 14 2.62 7.97 22.72
C GLU A 14 3.71 8.93 22.28
N THR A 15 4.89 8.40 22.00
CA THR A 15 6.06 9.21 21.60
C THR A 15 6.90 8.48 20.57
N TYR A 16 7.29 9.19 19.51
CA TYR A 16 8.34 8.72 18.62
C TYR A 16 9.45 9.76 18.45
N HIS A 17 10.61 9.28 18.00
CA HIS A 17 11.80 10.08 17.76
C HIS A 17 12.13 10.08 16.27
N PHE A 18 12.43 11.26 15.74
CA PHE A 18 12.88 11.43 14.37
C PHE A 18 14.32 11.92 14.33
N TYR A 19 15.13 11.28 13.50
CA TYR A 19 16.49 11.69 13.19
C TYR A 19 16.72 11.64 11.69
N ARG A 20 17.26 12.72 11.12
CA ARG A 20 17.75 12.73 9.73
C ARG A 20 19.26 12.50 9.74
N HIS A 21 19.67 11.34 9.24
CA HIS A 21 21.10 11.01 9.07
C HIS A 21 21.75 11.96 8.05
N PRO A 22 23.08 12.27 8.14
CA PRO A 22 23.80 13.10 7.17
C PRO A 22 23.70 12.62 5.72
N SER A 23 23.54 11.33 5.47
CA SER A 23 23.26 10.78 4.14
C SER A 23 21.89 11.15 3.56
N GLY A 24 21.01 11.71 4.38
CA GLY A 24 19.63 12.03 4.01
C GLY A 24 18.59 10.99 4.48
N LEU A 25 19.01 9.79 4.93
CA LEU A 25 18.10 8.78 5.47
C LEU A 25 17.23 9.37 6.58
N LYS A 26 15.92 9.16 6.46
CA LYS A 26 14.94 9.50 7.50
C LYS A 26 14.81 8.31 8.45
N ILE A 27 15.01 8.55 9.75
CA ILE A 27 14.95 7.51 10.77
C ILE A 27 13.88 7.88 11.78
N TYR A 28 12.90 7.00 11.93
CA TYR A 28 11.82 7.09 12.91
C TYR A 28 11.96 5.95 13.91
N VAL A 29 11.96 6.26 15.20
CA VAL A 29 12.05 5.26 16.26
C VAL A 29 10.89 5.44 17.22
N PHE A 30 10.03 4.45 17.26
CA PHE A 30 8.90 4.36 18.18
C PHE A 30 9.25 3.38 19.30
N SER A 31 9.77 3.90 20.42
CA SER A 31 10.23 3.06 21.52
C SER A 31 9.04 2.53 22.35
N LYS A 32 8.76 1.24 22.22
CA LYS A 32 7.69 0.54 22.97
C LYS A 32 8.29 -0.58 23.82
N LYS A 33 7.78 -0.76 25.03
CA LYS A 33 8.16 -1.88 25.90
C LYS A 33 7.39 -3.15 25.51
N MET A 34 7.60 -3.61 24.28
CA MET A 34 7.02 -4.85 23.75
C MET A 34 8.11 -5.88 23.52
N THR A 35 7.75 -7.15 23.53
CA THR A 35 8.70 -8.26 23.34
C THR A 35 9.25 -8.26 21.92
N THR A 36 8.38 -8.04 20.94
CA THR A 36 8.76 -8.00 19.51
C THR A 36 9.15 -6.61 19.10
N THR A 37 10.27 -6.50 18.39
CA THR A 37 10.66 -5.30 17.63
C THR A 37 10.40 -5.55 16.16
N TYR A 38 9.73 -4.61 15.52
CA TYR A 38 9.49 -4.59 14.08
C TYR A 38 10.27 -3.44 13.46
N ALA A 39 11.01 -3.72 12.41
CA ALA A 39 11.77 -2.72 11.70
C ALA A 39 11.56 -2.85 10.20
N LEU A 40 11.42 -1.72 9.53
CA LEU A 40 11.30 -1.65 8.08
C LEU A 40 12.17 -0.56 7.50
N LEU A 41 12.73 -0.82 6.31
CA LEU A 41 13.46 0.11 5.49
C LEU A 41 12.76 0.20 4.13
N ALA A 42 12.19 1.36 3.85
CA ALA A 42 11.37 1.58 2.65
C ALA A 42 12.09 2.50 1.66
N ALA A 43 12.04 2.13 0.39
CA ALA A 43 12.30 3.05 -0.72
C ALA A 43 10.98 3.63 -1.20
N ASP A 44 10.91 4.96 -1.36
CA ASP A 44 9.78 5.64 -2.04
C ASP A 44 9.92 5.41 -3.55
N PHE A 45 9.72 4.14 -3.95
CA PHE A 45 9.84 3.59 -5.28
C PHE A 45 8.95 2.35 -5.40
N GLY A 46 7.99 2.36 -6.30
CA GLY A 46 7.06 1.26 -6.50
C GLY A 46 6.76 1.01 -7.98
N SER A 47 5.76 0.18 -8.25
CA SER A 47 5.46 -0.28 -9.61
C SER A 47 5.02 0.83 -10.58
N VAL A 48 4.56 1.99 -10.07
CA VAL A 48 4.18 3.15 -10.90
C VAL A 48 5.38 4.03 -11.28
N ASP A 49 6.52 3.87 -10.63
CA ASP A 49 7.72 4.68 -10.84
C ASP A 49 8.57 4.08 -11.97
N ARG A 50 8.34 4.55 -13.19
CA ARG A 50 8.94 3.99 -14.42
C ARG A 50 9.86 4.97 -15.16
N THR A 51 10.40 5.95 -14.46
CA THR A 51 11.28 6.95 -15.08
C THR A 51 12.43 7.28 -14.14
N GLY A 52 13.65 7.06 -14.59
CA GLY A 52 14.87 7.36 -13.87
C GLY A 52 15.17 8.86 -13.75
N ALA A 53 16.21 9.18 -12.96
CA ALA A 53 16.68 10.54 -12.74
C ALA A 53 17.18 11.22 -14.03
N ASP A 54 17.66 10.45 -14.97
CA ASP A 54 18.14 10.87 -16.32
C ASP A 54 17.02 10.89 -17.38
N GLY A 55 15.78 10.55 -16.99
CA GLY A 55 14.63 10.45 -17.89
C GLY A 55 14.50 9.11 -18.61
N GLU A 56 15.37 8.14 -18.33
CA GLU A 56 15.24 6.78 -18.86
C GLU A 56 13.93 6.13 -18.41
N LYS A 57 13.37 5.29 -19.28
CA LYS A 57 12.15 4.53 -18.99
C LYS A 57 12.51 3.12 -18.52
N TYR A 58 11.91 2.70 -17.43
CA TYR A 58 12.06 1.35 -16.91
C TYR A 58 10.89 0.46 -17.32
N PRO A 59 11.16 -0.83 -17.59
CA PRO A 59 10.12 -1.82 -17.82
C PRO A 59 9.19 -1.95 -16.62
N ALA A 60 7.94 -2.36 -16.86
CA ALA A 60 7.04 -2.75 -15.79
C ALA A 60 7.63 -3.94 -15.01
N GLY A 61 7.46 -3.94 -13.68
CA GLY A 61 8.03 -4.99 -12.82
C GLY A 61 9.42 -4.69 -12.27
N VAL A 62 10.11 -3.61 -12.70
CA VAL A 62 11.48 -3.30 -12.24
C VAL A 62 11.58 -3.13 -10.73
N ALA A 63 10.58 -2.51 -10.08
CA ALA A 63 10.58 -2.33 -8.61
C ALA A 63 10.49 -3.66 -7.88
N HIS A 64 9.59 -4.53 -8.31
CA HIS A 64 9.41 -5.89 -7.79
C HIS A 64 10.64 -6.76 -8.07
N PHE A 65 11.22 -6.65 -9.25
CA PHE A 65 12.46 -7.37 -9.56
C PHE A 65 13.62 -6.94 -8.64
N LEU A 66 13.75 -5.63 -8.34
CA LEU A 66 14.74 -5.13 -7.39
C LEU A 66 14.48 -5.67 -5.98
N GLU A 67 13.23 -5.77 -5.56
CA GLU A 67 12.87 -6.35 -4.27
C GLU A 67 13.47 -7.75 -4.13
N HIS A 68 13.22 -8.65 -5.08
CA HIS A 68 13.77 -10.00 -5.11
C HIS A 68 15.31 -10.01 -5.11
N LYS A 69 15.91 -9.16 -5.94
CA LYS A 69 17.37 -9.21 -6.17
C LYS A 69 18.22 -8.68 -5.03
N LEU A 70 17.69 -7.80 -4.19
CA LEU A 70 18.49 -7.25 -3.08
C LEU A 70 18.81 -8.27 -1.99
N PHE A 71 18.05 -9.35 -1.85
CA PHE A 71 18.38 -10.43 -0.90
C PHE A 71 19.62 -11.24 -1.28
N SER A 72 20.09 -11.17 -2.53
CA SER A 72 21.28 -11.90 -3.00
C SER A 72 22.54 -11.07 -2.74
N ASN A 73 23.50 -11.62 -2.00
CA ASN A 73 24.75 -10.95 -1.66
C ASN A 73 25.90 -11.33 -2.61
N GLU A 74 26.97 -10.52 -2.64
CA GLU A 74 28.17 -10.73 -3.45
C GLU A 74 28.94 -12.02 -3.05
N ASP A 75 28.90 -12.37 -1.77
CA ASP A 75 29.54 -13.58 -1.23
C ASP A 75 28.74 -14.88 -1.54
N GLY A 76 27.65 -14.76 -2.29
CA GLY A 76 26.76 -15.87 -2.65
C GLY A 76 25.78 -16.28 -1.54
N SER A 77 25.79 -15.60 -0.39
CA SER A 77 24.81 -15.80 0.67
C SER A 77 23.46 -15.13 0.35
N ASP A 78 22.41 -15.60 1.03
CA ASP A 78 21.08 -15.01 1.00
C ASP A 78 20.80 -14.29 2.33
N SER A 79 20.29 -13.05 2.27
CA SER A 79 20.00 -12.29 3.49
C SER A 79 18.87 -12.94 4.31
N PHE A 80 17.93 -13.69 3.73
CA PHE A 80 16.96 -14.47 4.50
C PHE A 80 17.63 -15.51 5.41
N GLU A 81 18.70 -16.18 4.94
CA GLU A 81 19.45 -17.13 5.76
C GLU A 81 20.13 -16.41 6.93
N LYS A 82 20.67 -15.21 6.69
CA LYS A 82 21.29 -14.40 7.75
C LYS A 82 20.26 -13.98 8.80
N PHE A 83 19.07 -13.52 8.41
CA PHE A 83 18.00 -13.20 9.35
C PHE A 83 17.54 -14.43 10.15
N SER A 84 17.35 -15.57 9.49
CA SER A 84 17.01 -16.83 10.16
C SER A 84 18.04 -17.23 11.20
N ALA A 85 19.33 -17.08 10.90
CA ALA A 85 20.42 -17.35 11.85
C ALA A 85 20.44 -16.37 13.06
N LEU A 86 19.81 -15.20 12.92
CA LEU A 86 19.62 -14.23 13.98
C LEU A 86 18.34 -14.48 14.80
N GLY A 87 17.50 -15.43 14.40
CA GLY A 87 16.18 -15.66 15.00
C GLY A 87 15.16 -14.57 14.64
N ALA A 88 15.39 -13.88 13.53
CA ALA A 88 14.52 -12.86 13.00
C ALA A 88 13.71 -13.41 11.81
N ASP A 89 12.45 -13.02 11.73
CA ASP A 89 11.57 -13.28 10.58
C ASP A 89 11.61 -12.06 9.64
N ALA A 90 12.12 -12.27 8.42
CA ALA A 90 12.29 -11.21 7.43
C ALA A 90 11.32 -11.37 6.28
N ASN A 91 10.91 -10.25 5.69
CA ASN A 91 10.05 -10.22 4.52
C ASN A 91 10.31 -8.95 3.68
N ALA A 92 9.70 -8.88 2.51
CA ALA A 92 9.64 -7.67 1.71
C ALA A 92 8.34 -7.62 0.91
N TYR A 93 7.97 -6.44 0.45
CA TYR A 93 6.86 -6.28 -0.49
C TYR A 93 7.05 -5.05 -1.37
N THR A 94 6.54 -5.14 -2.59
CA THR A 94 6.41 -4.01 -3.50
C THR A 94 4.95 -3.60 -3.64
N ALA A 95 4.69 -2.32 -3.41
CA ALA A 95 3.39 -1.69 -3.66
C ALA A 95 3.45 -0.77 -4.88
N ALA A 96 2.36 -0.08 -5.17
CA ALA A 96 2.33 0.85 -6.29
C ALA A 96 3.34 2.01 -6.16
N THR A 97 3.58 2.51 -4.94
CA THR A 97 4.39 3.70 -4.68
C THR A 97 5.63 3.46 -3.81
N ARG A 98 5.82 2.25 -3.27
CA ARG A 98 6.94 1.93 -2.38
C ARG A 98 7.36 0.48 -2.49
N THR A 99 8.63 0.22 -2.14
CA THR A 99 9.17 -1.13 -1.86
C THR A 99 9.70 -1.12 -0.43
N VAL A 100 9.33 -2.12 0.34
CA VAL A 100 9.61 -2.22 1.78
C VAL A 100 10.33 -3.52 2.08
N TYR A 101 11.40 -3.44 2.87
CA TYR A 101 12.14 -4.57 3.43
C TYR A 101 11.99 -4.50 4.93
N LEU A 102 11.69 -5.60 5.58
CA LEU A 102 11.33 -5.60 6.98
C LEU A 102 11.81 -6.86 7.71
N PHE A 103 11.85 -6.76 9.03
CA PHE A 103 11.95 -7.92 9.90
C PHE A 103 11.18 -7.73 11.20
N SER A 104 10.79 -8.84 11.82
CA SER A 104 10.38 -8.92 13.21
C SER A 104 11.36 -9.79 14.01
N ALA A 105 11.70 -9.37 15.23
CA ALA A 105 12.62 -10.10 16.10
C ALA A 105 12.35 -9.84 17.58
N THR A 106 12.60 -10.85 18.41
CA THR A 106 12.51 -10.74 19.88
C THR A 106 13.88 -10.55 20.54
N GLU A 107 14.95 -10.92 19.85
CA GLU A 107 16.34 -10.81 20.32
C GLU A 107 17.26 -10.44 19.14
N ARG A 108 18.51 -10.10 19.43
CA ARG A 108 19.54 -9.76 18.43
C ARG A 108 19.10 -8.67 17.43
N VAL A 109 18.20 -7.78 17.88
CA VAL A 109 17.58 -6.72 17.06
C VAL A 109 18.61 -5.81 16.39
N LYS A 110 19.74 -5.53 17.09
CA LYS A 110 20.78 -4.66 16.54
C LYS A 110 21.50 -5.30 15.35
N GLU A 111 21.79 -6.58 15.44
CA GLU A 111 22.42 -7.35 14.37
C GLU A 111 21.48 -7.48 13.17
N ALA A 112 20.19 -7.75 13.41
CA ALA A 112 19.18 -7.81 12.37
C ALA A 112 18.99 -6.42 11.70
N LEU A 113 19.00 -5.34 12.46
CA LEU A 113 18.92 -3.98 11.92
C LEU A 113 20.16 -3.61 11.07
N THR A 114 21.35 -4.05 11.51
CA THR A 114 22.59 -3.89 10.72
C THR A 114 22.47 -4.63 9.38
N GLU A 115 21.98 -5.88 9.40
CA GLU A 115 21.78 -6.66 8.16
C GLU A 115 20.73 -5.98 7.26
N LEU A 116 19.61 -5.50 7.82
CA LEU A 116 18.57 -4.79 7.04
C LEU A 116 19.16 -3.59 6.28
N ILE A 117 19.95 -2.76 6.94
CA ILE A 117 20.57 -1.60 6.29
C ILE A 117 21.58 -2.06 5.24
N ARG A 118 22.40 -3.06 5.55
CA ARG A 118 23.46 -3.55 4.66
C ARG A 118 22.91 -4.09 3.36
N PHE A 119 22.01 -5.08 3.40
CA PHE A 119 21.59 -5.70 2.16
C PHE A 119 20.78 -4.74 1.26
N VAL A 120 20.01 -3.82 1.83
CA VAL A 120 19.28 -2.81 1.04
C VAL A 120 20.24 -1.78 0.42
N THR A 121 21.37 -1.50 1.04
CA THR A 121 22.32 -0.46 0.57
C THR A 121 23.51 -0.99 -0.20
N HIS A 122 23.67 -2.32 -0.35
CA HIS A 122 24.78 -2.95 -1.08
C HIS A 122 24.29 -3.90 -2.17
N PRO A 123 23.80 -3.35 -3.30
CA PRO A 123 23.22 -4.15 -4.38
C PRO A 123 24.29 -4.98 -5.11
N TYR A 124 23.95 -6.23 -5.45
CA TYR A 124 24.80 -7.09 -6.26
C TYR A 124 23.97 -7.82 -7.32
N PHE A 125 24.16 -7.45 -8.59
CA PHE A 125 23.41 -8.00 -9.71
C PHE A 125 24.38 -8.49 -10.79
N THR A 126 24.26 -9.77 -11.18
CA THR A 126 25.01 -10.38 -12.29
C THR A 126 24.06 -10.87 -13.36
N GLU A 127 24.56 -11.08 -14.58
CA GLU A 127 23.76 -11.63 -15.69
C GLU A 127 23.16 -13.00 -15.31
N GLU A 128 23.94 -13.86 -14.65
CA GLU A 128 23.49 -15.18 -14.22
C GLU A 128 22.37 -15.08 -13.17
N SER A 129 22.57 -14.26 -12.14
CA SER A 129 21.59 -14.11 -11.05
C SER A 129 20.30 -13.45 -11.53
N VAL A 130 20.37 -12.49 -12.43
CA VAL A 130 19.21 -11.85 -13.05
C VAL A 130 18.46 -12.81 -13.98
N ALA A 131 19.19 -13.60 -14.78
CA ALA A 131 18.56 -14.62 -15.64
C ALA A 131 17.80 -15.70 -14.83
N LYS A 132 18.39 -16.14 -13.70
CA LYS A 132 17.72 -17.07 -12.77
C LYS A 132 16.44 -16.48 -12.19
N GLU A 133 16.51 -15.22 -11.69
CA GLU A 133 15.39 -14.54 -11.07
C GLU A 133 14.24 -14.28 -12.05
N ARG A 134 14.57 -13.99 -13.31
CA ARG A 134 13.58 -13.83 -14.38
C ARG A 134 12.69 -15.05 -14.54
N GLY A 135 13.28 -16.26 -14.37
CA GLY A 135 12.52 -17.51 -14.35
C GLY A 135 11.56 -17.60 -13.17
N ILE A 136 12.01 -17.25 -11.97
CA ILE A 136 11.22 -17.30 -10.73
C ILE A 136 10.04 -16.31 -10.83
N ILE A 137 10.31 -15.06 -11.18
CA ILE A 137 9.28 -14.02 -11.36
C ILE A 137 8.32 -14.40 -12.49
N GLY A 138 8.83 -15.04 -13.55
CA GLY A 138 7.98 -15.55 -14.63
C GLY A 138 6.95 -16.57 -14.18
N GLU A 139 7.30 -17.48 -13.25
CA GLU A 139 6.34 -18.41 -12.65
C GLU A 139 5.36 -17.67 -11.72
N GLU A 140 5.83 -16.70 -10.95
CA GLU A 140 4.96 -15.88 -10.10
C GLU A 140 3.93 -15.09 -10.93
N ILE A 141 4.34 -14.50 -12.06
CA ILE A 141 3.43 -13.82 -13.00
C ILE A 141 2.34 -14.78 -13.50
N ARG A 142 2.67 -16.03 -13.78
CA ARG A 142 1.66 -17.03 -14.20
C ARG A 142 0.69 -17.35 -13.06
N GLN A 143 1.22 -17.60 -11.86
CA GLN A 143 0.39 -17.91 -10.67
C GLN A 143 -0.54 -16.74 -10.31
N THR A 144 -0.03 -15.52 -10.30
CA THR A 144 -0.85 -14.34 -10.04
C THR A 144 -1.86 -14.06 -11.14
N GLY A 145 -1.47 -14.32 -12.41
CA GLY A 145 -2.35 -14.21 -13.58
C GLY A 145 -3.49 -15.24 -13.59
N ASP A 146 -3.32 -16.40 -12.95
CA ASP A 146 -4.36 -17.42 -12.78
C ASP A 146 -5.29 -17.10 -11.59
N ASN A 147 -4.87 -16.24 -10.65
CA ASN A 147 -5.68 -15.87 -9.50
C ASN A 147 -6.88 -15.00 -9.93
N PRO A 148 -8.13 -15.47 -9.77
CA PRO A 148 -9.32 -14.76 -10.24
C PRO A 148 -9.50 -13.40 -9.56
N TYR A 149 -9.08 -13.29 -8.31
CA TYR A 149 -9.19 -12.06 -7.54
C TYR A 149 -8.22 -10.99 -8.08
N ASN A 150 -6.97 -11.35 -8.37
CA ASN A 150 -6.03 -10.45 -9.04
C ASN A 150 -6.54 -10.02 -10.42
N ARG A 151 -7.11 -10.96 -11.18
CA ARG A 151 -7.69 -10.65 -12.49
C ARG A 151 -8.85 -9.66 -12.39
N ALA A 152 -9.76 -9.87 -11.43
CA ALA A 152 -10.85 -8.93 -11.18
C ALA A 152 -10.31 -7.55 -10.79
N TYR A 153 -9.32 -7.49 -9.92
CA TYR A 153 -8.71 -6.26 -9.43
C TYR A 153 -8.03 -5.46 -10.55
N TYR A 154 -7.12 -6.07 -11.30
CA TYR A 154 -6.42 -5.34 -12.37
C TYR A 154 -7.34 -4.99 -13.54
N GLN A 155 -8.34 -5.81 -13.82
CA GLN A 155 -9.36 -5.45 -14.80
C GLN A 155 -10.23 -4.27 -14.33
N MET A 156 -10.53 -4.19 -13.04
CA MET A 156 -11.19 -3.02 -12.44
C MET A 156 -10.32 -1.76 -12.60
N LEU A 157 -9.00 -1.84 -12.29
CA LEU A 157 -8.08 -0.71 -12.47
C LEU A 157 -7.98 -0.27 -13.94
N ARG A 158 -7.98 -1.21 -14.91
CA ARG A 158 -8.05 -0.92 -16.36
C ARG A 158 -9.38 -0.26 -16.74
N GLY A 159 -10.46 -0.55 -16.01
CA GLY A 159 -11.74 0.11 -16.14
C GLY A 159 -11.75 1.53 -15.58
N LEU A 160 -10.88 1.85 -14.63
CA LEU A 160 -10.76 3.19 -14.03
C LEU A 160 -9.71 4.06 -14.76
N TYR A 161 -8.53 3.52 -15.12
CA TYR A 161 -7.37 4.29 -15.57
C TYR A 161 -6.97 3.97 -17.01
N ALA A 162 -6.90 5.01 -17.85
CA ALA A 162 -6.49 4.87 -19.26
C ALA A 162 -4.98 4.74 -19.41
N ALA A 163 -4.22 5.62 -18.77
CA ALA A 163 -2.79 5.80 -18.96
C ALA A 163 -1.97 5.58 -17.67
N HIS A 164 -2.58 5.70 -16.49
CA HIS A 164 -1.84 5.61 -15.24
C HIS A 164 -1.29 4.18 -15.01
N PRO A 165 0.01 4.03 -14.65
CA PRO A 165 0.65 2.72 -14.48
C PRO A 165 0.04 1.83 -13.37
N VAL A 166 -0.76 2.39 -12.45
CA VAL A 166 -1.44 1.63 -11.39
C VAL A 166 -2.33 0.50 -11.94
N LYS A 167 -2.76 0.61 -13.21
CA LYS A 167 -3.56 -0.42 -13.90
C LYS A 167 -2.79 -1.68 -14.30
N ASP A 168 -1.46 -1.60 -14.26
CA ASP A 168 -0.58 -2.71 -14.63
C ASP A 168 -0.14 -3.48 -13.38
N GLU A 169 0.10 -4.76 -13.55
CA GLU A 169 0.50 -5.64 -12.44
C GLU A 169 1.85 -5.23 -11.84
N ILE A 170 1.98 -5.35 -10.52
CA ILE A 170 3.18 -4.94 -9.77
C ILE A 170 4.41 -5.72 -10.27
N CYS A 171 4.27 -7.04 -10.48
CA CYS A 171 5.32 -7.89 -11.01
C CYS A 171 5.63 -7.65 -12.51
N GLY A 172 4.84 -6.83 -13.19
CA GLY A 172 4.95 -6.61 -14.63
C GLY A 172 4.30 -7.71 -15.45
N SER A 173 4.76 -7.88 -16.68
CA SER A 173 4.36 -8.96 -17.59
C SER A 173 5.58 -9.79 -17.97
N LEU A 174 5.37 -11.01 -18.50
CA LEU A 174 6.46 -11.84 -19.02
C LEU A 174 7.33 -11.06 -20.01
N ALA A 175 6.70 -10.28 -20.91
CA ALA A 175 7.41 -9.48 -21.91
C ALA A 175 8.25 -8.36 -21.26
N SER A 176 7.70 -7.63 -20.29
CA SER A 176 8.43 -6.53 -19.65
C SER A 176 9.57 -7.02 -18.74
N VAL A 177 9.40 -8.18 -18.10
CA VAL A 177 10.43 -8.78 -17.24
C VAL A 177 11.62 -9.29 -18.06
N GLU A 178 11.40 -9.73 -19.30
CA GLU A 178 12.49 -10.10 -20.23
C GLU A 178 13.41 -8.91 -20.59
N GLU A 179 12.92 -7.68 -20.53
CA GLU A 179 13.70 -6.47 -20.80
C GLU A 179 14.58 -6.05 -19.60
N ILE A 180 14.37 -6.64 -18.41
CA ILE A 180 15.11 -6.29 -17.20
C ILE A 180 16.49 -6.96 -17.22
N THR A 181 17.53 -6.14 -17.27
CA THR A 181 18.94 -6.55 -17.25
C THR A 181 19.63 -6.03 -15.98
N PRO A 182 20.83 -6.54 -15.60
CA PRO A 182 21.60 -5.95 -14.52
C PRO A 182 21.80 -4.45 -14.65
N ASN A 183 22.03 -3.97 -15.86
CA ASN A 183 22.20 -2.53 -16.11
C ASN A 183 20.93 -1.73 -15.78
N VAL A 184 19.76 -2.21 -16.18
CA VAL A 184 18.46 -1.60 -15.85
C VAL A 184 18.24 -1.57 -14.32
N LEU A 185 18.55 -2.68 -13.63
CA LEU A 185 18.44 -2.76 -12.17
C LEU A 185 19.38 -1.76 -11.48
N TYR A 186 20.65 -1.68 -11.89
CA TYR A 186 21.60 -0.69 -11.34
C TYR A 186 21.19 0.75 -11.64
N GLN A 187 20.60 1.04 -12.79
CA GLN A 187 20.09 2.39 -13.11
C GLN A 187 18.90 2.76 -12.23
N ALA A 188 17.92 1.85 -12.07
CA ALA A 188 16.77 2.06 -11.20
C ALA A 188 17.23 2.18 -9.73
N TYR A 189 18.13 1.31 -9.27
CA TYR A 189 18.71 1.38 -7.94
C TYR A 189 19.38 2.72 -7.66
N ARG A 190 20.26 3.20 -8.54
CA ARG A 190 20.91 4.51 -8.39
C ARG A 190 19.94 5.68 -8.38
N SER A 191 18.80 5.57 -9.07
CA SER A 191 17.79 6.62 -9.13
C SER A 191 16.92 6.68 -7.87
N TYR A 192 16.65 5.53 -7.23
CA TYR A 192 15.64 5.43 -6.20
C TYR A 192 16.13 4.93 -4.83
N TYR A 193 17.22 4.15 -4.77
CA TYR A 193 17.76 3.62 -3.49
C TYR A 193 18.85 4.50 -2.91
N THR A 194 18.74 5.80 -3.12
CA THR A 194 19.62 6.77 -2.45
C THR A 194 19.16 6.94 -0.99
N PRO A 195 20.06 7.13 -0.03
CA PRO A 195 19.66 7.32 1.37
C PRO A 195 18.64 8.44 1.59
N ALA A 196 18.68 9.50 0.77
CA ALA A 196 17.73 10.61 0.85
C ALA A 196 16.28 10.20 0.49
N ASN A 197 16.11 9.11 -0.27
CA ASN A 197 14.83 8.53 -0.65
C ASN A 197 14.43 7.33 0.22
N LEU A 198 15.28 6.92 1.15
CA LEU A 198 14.98 5.83 2.08
C LEU A 198 14.39 6.36 3.39
N THR A 199 13.52 5.55 3.98
CA THR A 199 12.91 5.79 5.29
C THR A 199 13.04 4.53 6.14
N LEU A 200 13.71 4.63 7.27
CA LEU A 200 13.83 3.57 8.28
C LEU A 200 12.84 3.85 9.40
N VAL A 201 12.00 2.88 9.71
CA VAL A 201 11.11 2.92 10.87
C VAL A 201 11.41 1.72 11.75
N VAL A 202 11.59 1.96 13.04
CA VAL A 202 11.82 0.92 14.04
C VAL A 202 10.85 1.10 15.19
N CYS A 203 10.02 0.10 15.44
CA CYS A 203 9.08 0.09 16.56
C CYS A 203 9.38 -1.09 17.49
N GLY A 204 9.61 -0.84 18.77
CA GLY A 204 9.88 -1.89 19.76
C GLY A 204 10.80 -1.46 20.90
N ASN A 205 11.38 -2.44 21.60
CA ASN A 205 12.20 -2.20 22.77
C ASN A 205 13.65 -1.88 22.40
N ILE A 206 13.86 -0.76 21.71
CA ILE A 206 15.18 -0.27 21.30
C ILE A 206 15.28 1.23 21.56
N ALA A 207 16.49 1.66 22.00
CA ALA A 207 16.75 3.08 22.20
C ALA A 207 17.04 3.79 20.87
N PRO A 208 16.51 5.02 20.65
CA PRO A 208 16.75 5.79 19.43
C PRO A 208 18.23 6.00 19.12
N GLU A 209 19.05 6.19 20.14
CA GLU A 209 20.50 6.38 20.00
C GLU A 209 21.20 5.13 19.46
N ALA A 210 20.69 3.92 19.79
CA ALA A 210 21.24 2.67 19.27
C ALA A 210 20.95 2.52 17.77
N VAL A 211 19.73 2.89 17.33
CA VAL A 211 19.35 2.89 15.90
C VAL A 211 20.20 3.90 15.12
N ALA A 212 20.31 5.13 15.63
CA ALA A 212 21.12 6.16 14.99
C ALA A 212 22.60 5.74 14.88
N LYS A 213 23.15 5.12 15.93
CA LYS A 213 24.55 4.63 15.93
C LYS A 213 24.77 3.58 14.83
N ILE A 214 23.86 2.63 14.67
CA ILE A 214 23.95 1.61 13.60
C ILE A 214 23.95 2.31 12.22
N ALA A 215 23.05 3.26 12.01
CA ALA A 215 23.00 4.00 10.75
C ALA A 215 24.29 4.82 10.49
N GLU A 216 24.89 5.42 11.53
CA GLU A 216 26.17 6.14 11.45
C GLU A 216 27.34 5.21 11.09
N GLU A 217 27.30 3.94 11.51
CA GLU A 217 28.33 2.94 11.22
C GLU A 217 28.20 2.34 9.82
N GLU A 218 26.97 2.24 9.28
CA GLU A 218 26.68 1.53 8.03
C GLU A 218 26.52 2.45 6.80
N LEU A 219 26.28 3.75 7.00
CA LEU A 219 25.95 4.65 5.89
C LEU A 219 27.00 5.75 5.69
N PRO A 220 27.21 6.18 4.43
CA PRO A 220 28.09 7.33 4.17
C PRO A 220 27.48 8.62 4.72
N HIS A 221 28.32 9.56 5.14
CA HIS A 221 27.89 10.89 5.61
C HIS A 221 27.65 11.88 4.46
N THR A 222 27.67 11.42 3.22
CA THR A 222 27.43 12.26 2.05
C THR A 222 25.95 12.18 1.67
N PRO A 223 25.25 13.33 1.49
CA PRO A 223 23.86 13.32 1.10
C PRO A 223 23.63 12.61 -0.23
N GLY A 224 22.63 11.72 -0.26
CA GLY A 224 22.13 11.12 -1.49
C GLY A 224 21.25 12.10 -2.28
N ALA A 225 21.08 11.83 -3.57
CA ALA A 225 20.14 12.58 -4.40
C ALA A 225 18.69 12.27 -4.01
N PRO A 226 17.74 13.23 -4.14
CA PRO A 226 16.34 12.94 -4.00
C PRO A 226 15.86 12.05 -5.15
N ARG A 227 14.75 11.31 -4.95
CA ARG A 227 14.13 10.53 -6.03
C ARG A 227 13.64 11.44 -7.18
N PRO A 228 13.52 10.89 -8.40
CA PRO A 228 12.79 11.55 -9.47
C PRO A 228 11.35 11.89 -9.05
N PRO A 229 10.79 13.03 -9.47
CA PRO A 229 9.40 13.34 -9.17
C PRO A 229 8.47 12.38 -9.91
N ARG A 230 7.39 11.94 -9.25
CA ARG A 230 6.32 11.20 -9.91
C ARG A 230 5.61 12.06 -10.94
N VAL A 231 5.35 11.47 -12.09
CA VAL A 231 4.60 12.14 -13.16
C VAL A 231 3.11 12.03 -12.86
N ILE A 232 2.47 13.15 -12.58
CA ILE A 232 1.01 13.19 -12.39
C ILE A 232 0.33 13.09 -13.76
N ILE A 233 -0.34 11.96 -13.99
CA ILE A 233 -1.05 11.69 -15.24
C ILE A 233 -2.48 12.24 -15.13
N LYS A 234 -2.86 13.08 -16.09
CA LYS A 234 -4.24 13.57 -16.15
C LYS A 234 -5.15 12.47 -16.69
N GLU A 235 -6.08 12.07 -15.84
CA GLU A 235 -7.08 11.07 -16.13
C GLU A 235 -8.48 11.68 -16.16
N SER A 236 -9.44 11.04 -16.85
CA SER A 236 -10.86 11.37 -16.73
C SER A 236 -11.36 11.13 -15.32
N ALA A 237 -12.27 11.95 -14.81
CA ALA A 237 -12.92 11.70 -13.54
C ALA A 237 -13.89 10.49 -13.61
N ALA A 238 -14.47 10.24 -14.79
CA ALA A 238 -15.34 9.10 -15.04
C ALA A 238 -14.52 7.81 -15.29
N ALA A 239 -15.10 6.68 -14.92
CA ALA A 239 -14.62 5.36 -15.33
C ALA A 239 -14.68 5.21 -16.85
N LEU A 240 -13.76 4.43 -17.42
CA LEU A 240 -13.65 4.17 -18.86
C LEU A 240 -14.63 3.09 -19.31
N THR A 241 -14.86 2.11 -18.45
CA THR A 241 -15.70 0.94 -18.73
C THR A 241 -16.68 0.75 -17.58
N ARG A 242 -17.96 0.59 -17.89
CA ARG A 242 -18.99 0.37 -16.88
C ARG A 242 -18.94 -1.03 -16.26
N VAL A 243 -18.80 -2.05 -17.11
CA VAL A 243 -18.76 -3.46 -16.73
C VAL A 243 -17.77 -4.19 -17.60
N ALA A 244 -16.86 -4.93 -16.98
CA ALA A 244 -15.94 -5.85 -17.63
C ALA A 244 -16.17 -7.28 -17.11
N LYS A 245 -16.33 -8.24 -18.03
CA LYS A 245 -16.55 -9.66 -17.74
C LYS A 245 -15.39 -10.47 -18.29
N ILE A 246 -14.83 -11.33 -17.47
CA ILE A 246 -13.81 -12.29 -17.86
C ILE A 246 -14.18 -13.68 -17.38
N ARG A 247 -13.62 -14.71 -18.00
CA ARG A 247 -13.81 -16.12 -17.61
C ARG A 247 -12.58 -16.60 -16.86
N GLY A 248 -12.77 -17.50 -15.88
CA GLY A 248 -11.69 -18.10 -15.12
C GLY A 248 -12.12 -19.28 -14.29
N GLN A 249 -11.14 -19.90 -13.64
CA GLN A 249 -11.36 -21.06 -12.79
C GLN A 249 -11.89 -20.64 -11.42
N VAL A 250 -13.17 -20.41 -11.34
CA VAL A 250 -13.90 -20.03 -10.10
C VAL A 250 -15.15 -20.90 -9.96
N ALA A 251 -15.48 -21.27 -8.74
CA ALA A 251 -16.72 -21.98 -8.45
C ALA A 251 -17.92 -21.01 -8.39
N LYS A 252 -17.69 -19.80 -7.90
CA LYS A 252 -18.65 -18.71 -7.82
C LYS A 252 -18.04 -17.45 -8.44
N PRO A 253 -18.80 -16.60 -9.13
CA PRO A 253 -18.23 -15.38 -9.69
C PRO A 253 -17.64 -14.47 -8.63
N ALA A 254 -16.33 -14.14 -8.80
CA ALA A 254 -15.63 -13.14 -8.00
C ALA A 254 -15.75 -11.78 -8.67
N PHE A 255 -15.96 -10.73 -7.88
CA PHE A 255 -16.08 -9.39 -8.43
C PHE A 255 -15.24 -8.35 -7.69
N CYS A 256 -14.88 -7.31 -8.40
CA CYS A 256 -14.27 -6.11 -7.89
C CYS A 256 -15.00 -4.88 -8.47
N ILE A 257 -15.59 -4.07 -7.59
CA ILE A 257 -16.19 -2.78 -7.98
C ILE A 257 -15.19 -1.69 -7.62
N GLY A 258 -14.86 -0.84 -8.57
CA GLY A 258 -13.98 0.31 -8.35
C GLY A 258 -14.71 1.63 -8.51
N MET A 259 -14.38 2.60 -7.68
CA MET A 259 -14.77 3.99 -7.83
C MET A 259 -13.54 4.87 -7.95
N LYS A 260 -13.44 5.61 -9.03
CA LYS A 260 -12.35 6.58 -9.21
C LYS A 260 -12.53 7.80 -8.33
N ASP A 261 -11.46 8.22 -7.66
CA ASP A 261 -11.46 9.41 -6.84
C ASP A 261 -10.36 10.40 -7.28
N ASP A 262 -10.52 11.66 -6.90
CA ASP A 262 -9.61 12.76 -7.22
C ASP A 262 -8.79 13.24 -5.99
N GLY A 263 -8.86 12.51 -4.87
CA GLY A 263 -8.21 12.87 -3.59
C GLY A 263 -6.69 13.07 -3.67
N TYR A 264 -6.03 12.37 -4.60
CA TYR A 264 -4.59 12.50 -4.83
C TYR A 264 -4.14 13.91 -5.21
N ARG A 265 -5.04 14.80 -5.66
CA ARG A 265 -4.75 16.19 -6.06
C ARG A 265 -4.72 17.15 -4.88
N LEU A 266 -5.16 16.72 -3.72
CA LEU A 266 -5.25 17.53 -2.51
C LEU A 266 -3.87 17.67 -1.84
N CYS A 267 -3.69 18.68 -1.00
CA CYS A 267 -2.51 18.77 -0.15
C CYS A 267 -2.55 17.69 0.96
N ALA A 268 -1.43 17.43 1.62
CA ALA A 268 -1.32 16.36 2.62
C ALA A 268 -2.40 16.43 3.71
N ALA A 269 -2.63 17.60 4.32
CA ALA A 269 -3.64 17.77 5.37
C ALA A 269 -5.07 17.48 4.87
N GLU A 270 -5.39 17.90 3.64
CA GLU A 270 -6.69 17.63 3.02
C GLU A 270 -6.84 16.15 2.66
N ARG A 271 -5.75 15.50 2.21
CA ARG A 271 -5.73 14.05 1.97
C ARG A 271 -5.99 13.28 3.26
N THR A 272 -5.34 13.62 4.36
CA THR A 272 -5.57 12.99 5.67
C THR A 272 -7.04 13.10 6.11
N LYS A 273 -7.63 14.29 5.96
CA LYS A 273 -9.07 14.48 6.27
C LYS A 273 -9.99 13.70 5.33
N ARG A 274 -9.62 13.62 4.05
CA ARG A 274 -10.38 12.86 3.05
C ARG A 274 -10.31 11.36 3.33
N ASP A 275 -9.13 10.86 3.67
CA ASP A 275 -8.92 9.47 4.06
C ASP A 275 -9.79 9.08 5.26
N ALA A 276 -9.75 9.87 6.34
CA ALA A 276 -10.61 9.70 7.49
C ALA A 276 -12.11 9.75 7.13
N GLY A 277 -12.48 10.63 6.20
CA GLY A 277 -13.85 10.69 5.67
C GLY A 277 -14.27 9.44 4.92
N PHE A 278 -13.39 8.87 4.09
CA PHE A 278 -13.64 7.61 3.40
C PHE A 278 -13.65 6.41 4.34
N ALA A 279 -12.79 6.37 5.38
CA ALA A 279 -12.84 5.34 6.41
C ALA A 279 -14.22 5.30 7.08
N VAL A 280 -14.70 6.45 7.58
CA VAL A 280 -16.03 6.54 8.19
C VAL A 280 -17.15 6.23 7.19
N LEU A 281 -17.07 6.68 5.93
CA LEU A 281 -18.06 6.33 4.90
C LEU A 281 -18.05 4.81 4.59
N SER A 282 -16.90 4.20 4.54
CA SER A 282 -16.78 2.75 4.32
C SER A 282 -17.41 1.96 5.46
N GLU A 283 -17.19 2.36 6.71
CA GLU A 283 -17.85 1.77 7.87
C GLU A 283 -19.37 1.97 7.83
N MET A 284 -19.87 3.15 7.43
CA MET A 284 -21.30 3.43 7.30
C MET A 284 -21.98 2.63 6.18
N LEU A 285 -21.29 2.43 5.06
CA LEU A 285 -21.86 1.87 3.84
C LEU A 285 -21.67 0.36 3.71
N PHE A 286 -20.49 -0.14 4.09
CA PHE A 286 -20.01 -1.46 3.69
C PHE A 286 -19.70 -2.39 4.88
N SER A 287 -19.69 -1.89 6.12
CA SER A 287 -19.44 -2.74 7.27
C SER A 287 -20.63 -3.68 7.52
N GLN A 288 -20.36 -4.76 8.23
CA GLN A 288 -21.38 -5.75 8.64
C GLN A 288 -22.50 -5.15 9.51
N SER A 289 -22.29 -3.97 10.07
CA SER A 289 -23.29 -3.22 10.83
C SER A 289 -24.13 -2.27 9.98
N GLY A 290 -23.76 -2.09 8.68
CA GLY A 290 -24.40 -1.17 7.75
C GLY A 290 -25.72 -1.70 7.13
N GLU A 291 -26.61 -0.78 6.75
CA GLU A 291 -27.88 -1.10 6.09
C GLU A 291 -27.69 -1.88 4.79
N LEU A 292 -26.75 -1.43 3.94
CA LEU A 292 -26.49 -2.03 2.62
C LEU A 292 -25.92 -3.45 2.75
N PHE A 293 -24.94 -3.66 3.63
CA PHE A 293 -24.38 -4.98 3.85
C PHE A 293 -25.46 -5.95 4.32
N ASN A 294 -26.24 -5.56 5.33
CA ASN A 294 -27.29 -6.42 5.88
C ASN A 294 -28.38 -6.76 4.87
N GLU A 295 -28.74 -5.83 3.98
CA GLU A 295 -29.69 -6.09 2.89
C GLU A 295 -29.14 -7.12 1.90
N LEU A 296 -27.93 -6.93 1.40
CA LEU A 296 -27.31 -7.81 0.41
C LEU A 296 -26.98 -9.19 1.00
N PHE A 297 -26.38 -9.22 2.20
CA PHE A 297 -26.03 -10.46 2.90
C PHE A 297 -27.26 -11.26 3.32
N GLY A 298 -28.25 -10.59 3.89
CA GLY A 298 -29.52 -11.22 4.31
C GLY A 298 -30.31 -11.83 3.15
N ASN A 299 -30.14 -11.30 1.94
CA ASN A 299 -30.70 -11.86 0.70
C ASN A 299 -29.81 -12.94 0.05
N GLY A 300 -28.64 -13.25 0.63
CA GLY A 300 -27.67 -14.19 0.07
C GLY A 300 -26.98 -13.69 -1.21
N GLU A 301 -26.99 -12.38 -1.48
CA GLU A 301 -26.42 -11.80 -2.69
C GLU A 301 -24.91 -11.56 -2.58
N ILE A 302 -24.37 -11.40 -1.35
CA ILE A 302 -22.94 -11.32 -1.06
C ILE A 302 -22.57 -12.30 0.07
N GLY A 303 -21.29 -12.66 0.17
CA GLY A 303 -20.72 -13.42 1.28
C GLY A 303 -20.23 -12.52 2.44
N ALA A 304 -19.73 -13.16 3.50
CA ALA A 304 -19.09 -12.48 4.62
C ALA A 304 -17.70 -11.92 4.27
N ASP A 305 -17.15 -12.34 3.15
CA ASP A 305 -15.90 -11.89 2.53
C ASP A 305 -16.01 -10.53 1.83
N PHE A 306 -17.21 -9.96 1.74
CA PHE A 306 -17.41 -8.64 1.13
C PHE A 306 -16.68 -7.56 1.93
N THR A 307 -15.77 -6.86 1.28
CA THR A 307 -14.90 -5.86 1.88
C THR A 307 -14.84 -4.58 1.07
N ALA A 308 -14.47 -3.48 1.73
CA ALA A 308 -14.21 -2.18 1.13
C ALA A 308 -12.84 -1.67 1.55
N ASP A 309 -12.12 -1.05 0.61
CA ASP A 309 -10.80 -0.48 0.84
C ASP A 309 -10.62 0.79 0.00
N TYR A 310 -10.03 1.83 0.58
CA TYR A 310 -9.77 3.10 -0.09
C TYR A 310 -8.27 3.33 -0.22
N ALA A 311 -7.80 3.46 -1.44
CA ALA A 311 -6.41 3.78 -1.76
C ALA A 311 -6.30 5.28 -2.08
N LEU A 312 -5.46 5.97 -1.32
CA LEU A 312 -5.13 7.39 -1.53
C LEU A 312 -3.62 7.57 -1.46
N THR A 313 -3.02 7.85 -2.60
CA THR A 313 -1.56 8.01 -2.73
C THR A 313 -1.22 9.18 -3.62
N GLU A 314 0.07 9.52 -3.70
CA GLU A 314 0.55 10.48 -4.69
C GLU A 314 0.32 9.96 -6.12
N GLY A 315 -0.59 10.60 -6.86
CA GLY A 315 -0.84 10.35 -8.28
C GLY A 315 -2.15 9.63 -8.60
N PHE A 316 -2.74 8.87 -7.67
CA PHE A 316 -4.02 8.19 -7.89
C PHE A 316 -4.79 7.96 -6.60
N SER A 317 -6.11 7.83 -6.72
CA SER A 317 -6.99 7.42 -5.62
C SER A 317 -8.22 6.69 -6.14
N TYR A 318 -8.66 5.65 -5.42
CA TYR A 318 -9.86 4.88 -5.72
C TYR A 318 -10.40 4.18 -4.49
N LEU A 319 -11.72 3.95 -4.46
CA LEU A 319 -12.36 3.00 -3.55
C LEU A 319 -12.53 1.67 -4.29
N ARG A 320 -12.31 0.58 -3.59
CA ARG A 320 -12.47 -0.79 -4.08
C ARG A 320 -13.43 -1.54 -3.18
N LEU A 321 -14.43 -2.23 -3.77
CA LEU A 321 -15.30 -3.19 -3.10
C LEU A 321 -15.03 -4.56 -3.71
N PHE A 322 -14.97 -5.57 -2.86
CA PHE A 322 -14.55 -6.90 -3.27
C PHE A 322 -15.44 -7.98 -2.64
N GLY A 323 -15.71 -9.06 -3.36
CA GLY A 323 -16.48 -10.18 -2.87
C GLY A 323 -16.84 -11.22 -3.95
N GLU A 324 -17.66 -12.16 -3.55
CA GLU A 324 -18.27 -13.17 -4.43
C GLU A 324 -19.79 -13.04 -4.46
N ALA A 325 -20.40 -13.24 -5.63
CA ALA A 325 -21.83 -13.18 -5.82
C ALA A 325 -22.25 -14.09 -6.98
N ASP A 326 -23.45 -14.68 -6.92
CA ASP A 326 -24.01 -15.42 -8.06
C ASP A 326 -24.30 -14.51 -9.25
N ASP A 327 -24.70 -13.25 -8.98
CA ASP A 327 -24.95 -12.22 -9.97
C ASP A 327 -24.26 -10.89 -9.57
N PRO A 328 -22.97 -10.71 -9.90
CA PRO A 328 -22.21 -9.48 -9.60
C PRO A 328 -22.83 -8.21 -10.19
N GLU A 329 -23.47 -8.30 -11.35
CA GLU A 329 -24.10 -7.13 -11.99
C GLU A 329 -25.32 -6.66 -11.21
N ARG A 330 -26.13 -7.59 -10.71
CA ARG A 330 -27.25 -7.27 -9.85
C ARG A 330 -26.81 -6.62 -8.54
N VAL A 331 -25.74 -7.14 -7.92
CA VAL A 331 -25.12 -6.53 -6.72
C VAL A 331 -24.68 -5.11 -7.04
N PHE A 332 -23.97 -4.91 -8.14
CA PHE A 332 -23.50 -3.59 -8.58
C PHE A 332 -24.66 -2.60 -8.77
N GLU A 333 -25.70 -2.99 -9.48
CA GLU A 333 -26.86 -2.11 -9.69
C GLU A 333 -27.60 -1.80 -8.38
N LYS A 334 -27.69 -2.74 -7.44
CA LYS A 334 -28.27 -2.50 -6.11
C LYS A 334 -27.45 -1.50 -5.30
N ILE A 335 -26.11 -1.65 -5.30
CA ILE A 335 -25.20 -0.70 -4.64
C ILE A 335 -25.41 0.71 -5.19
N LEU A 336 -25.45 0.88 -6.50
CA LEU A 336 -25.68 2.19 -7.13
C LEU A 336 -27.07 2.75 -6.86
N ALA A 337 -28.10 1.89 -6.83
CA ALA A 337 -29.45 2.28 -6.46
C ALA A 337 -29.51 2.76 -5.00
N TYR A 338 -28.81 2.07 -4.10
CA TYR A 338 -28.67 2.48 -2.71
C TYR A 338 -27.99 3.85 -2.58
N PHE A 339 -26.88 4.09 -3.30
CA PHE A 339 -26.23 5.41 -3.31
C PHE A 339 -27.16 6.50 -3.85
N LYS A 340 -27.92 6.21 -4.90
CA LYS A 340 -28.94 7.14 -5.43
C LYS A 340 -30.04 7.43 -4.40
N LYS A 341 -30.45 6.45 -3.60
CA LYS A 341 -31.39 6.62 -2.47
C LYS A 341 -30.77 7.52 -1.40
N LYS A 342 -29.56 7.19 -0.93
CA LYS A 342 -28.85 7.93 0.13
C LYS A 342 -28.51 9.39 -0.26
N ARG A 343 -28.26 9.66 -1.53
CA ARG A 343 -28.10 11.06 -2.03
C ARG A 343 -29.35 11.91 -1.85
N LYS A 344 -30.54 11.29 -1.79
CA LYS A 344 -31.81 11.99 -1.58
C LYS A 344 -32.22 12.04 -0.11
N THR A 345 -32.02 10.96 0.63
CA THR A 345 -32.46 10.82 2.02
C THR A 345 -31.44 11.32 3.04
N GLY A 346 -30.13 11.38 2.66
CA GLY A 346 -29.02 11.63 3.58
C GLY A 346 -28.72 10.42 4.49
N PHE A 347 -27.84 10.64 5.42
CA PHE A 347 -27.45 9.70 6.47
C PHE A 347 -28.01 10.14 7.83
N SER A 348 -27.92 9.26 8.81
CA SER A 348 -28.24 9.59 10.19
C SER A 348 -27.01 10.15 10.93
N PRO A 349 -27.11 11.31 11.63
CA PRO A 349 -26.03 11.77 12.50
C PRO A 349 -25.64 10.76 13.56
N ALA A 350 -26.57 9.97 14.08
CA ALA A 350 -26.30 8.92 15.05
C ALA A 350 -25.50 7.74 14.46
N GLU A 351 -25.78 7.37 13.21
CA GLU A 351 -25.00 6.38 12.45
C GLU A 351 -23.57 6.88 12.21
N PHE A 352 -23.42 8.10 11.74
CA PHE A 352 -22.11 8.74 11.58
C PHE A 352 -21.30 8.71 12.87
N GLU A 353 -21.89 9.16 14.00
CA GLU A 353 -21.19 9.17 15.28
C GLU A 353 -20.77 7.78 15.76
N ARG A 354 -21.59 6.75 15.50
CA ARG A 354 -21.25 5.37 15.79
C ARG A 354 -20.05 4.92 14.96
N CYS A 355 -20.10 5.10 13.65
CA CYS A 355 -19.05 4.67 12.73
C CYS A 355 -17.74 5.43 12.96
N ARG A 356 -17.81 6.74 13.20
CA ARG A 356 -16.64 7.55 13.54
C ARG A 356 -15.93 7.05 14.82
N ARG A 357 -16.69 6.59 15.82
CA ARG A 357 -16.13 5.99 17.04
C ARG A 357 -15.51 4.63 16.79
N VAL A 358 -16.06 3.84 15.88
CA VAL A 358 -15.47 2.55 15.48
C VAL A 358 -14.12 2.79 14.83
N GLU A 359 -14.05 3.66 13.82
CA GLU A 359 -12.81 4.00 13.14
C GLU A 359 -11.75 4.58 14.10
N TYR A 360 -12.16 5.47 15.00
CA TYR A 360 -11.28 5.98 16.03
C TYR A 360 -10.73 4.87 16.94
N ALA A 361 -11.59 3.95 17.39
CA ALA A 361 -11.19 2.86 18.26
C ALA A 361 -10.24 1.86 17.57
N GLU A 362 -10.49 1.53 16.30
CA GLU A 362 -9.60 0.66 15.51
C GLU A 362 -8.24 1.33 15.29
N TYR A 363 -8.22 2.64 14.99
CA TYR A 363 -6.98 3.38 14.86
C TYR A 363 -6.14 3.38 16.15
N ILE A 364 -6.79 3.62 17.31
CA ILE A 364 -6.10 3.57 18.62
C ILE A 364 -5.57 2.18 18.93
N LYS A 365 -6.35 1.15 18.65
CA LYS A 365 -5.96 -0.25 18.86
C LYS A 365 -4.71 -0.64 18.06
N GLY A 366 -4.49 -0.05 16.88
CA GLY A 366 -3.26 -0.25 16.09
C GLY A 366 -1.98 0.08 16.86
N PHE A 367 -2.04 0.98 17.87
CA PHE A 367 -0.88 1.29 18.72
C PHE A 367 -0.52 0.16 19.72
N ASP A 368 -1.26 -0.92 19.75
CA ASP A 368 -0.93 -2.12 20.53
C ASP A 368 -0.07 -3.13 19.73
N SER A 369 0.26 -2.84 18.46
CA SER A 369 1.08 -3.68 17.60
C SER A 369 2.31 -2.91 17.10
N THR A 370 3.52 -3.48 17.26
CA THR A 370 4.75 -2.88 16.72
C THR A 370 4.76 -2.84 15.19
N GLU A 371 4.16 -3.82 14.55
CA GLU A 371 3.98 -3.92 13.11
C GLU A 371 3.03 -2.82 12.60
N GLU A 372 1.82 -2.73 13.16
CA GLU A 372 0.83 -1.74 12.75
C GLU A 372 1.33 -0.30 12.97
N ILE A 373 2.04 -0.03 14.06
CA ILE A 373 2.67 1.27 14.30
C ILE A 373 3.70 1.59 13.21
N ALA A 374 4.58 0.63 12.91
CA ALA A 374 5.66 0.87 11.96
C ALA A 374 5.14 1.08 10.53
N GLU A 375 4.21 0.25 10.08
CA GLU A 375 3.57 0.36 8.76
C GLU A 375 2.74 1.65 8.64
N THR A 376 1.95 1.98 9.67
CA THR A 376 1.15 3.20 9.69
C THR A 376 2.04 4.44 9.68
N LEU A 377 3.08 4.48 10.51
CA LEU A 377 4.04 5.59 10.56
C LEU A 377 4.76 5.77 9.21
N LEU A 378 5.16 4.67 8.56
CA LEU A 378 5.72 4.72 7.21
C LEU A 378 4.74 5.33 6.22
N CYS A 379 3.50 4.81 6.16
CA CYS A 379 2.48 5.28 5.22
C CYS A 379 2.22 6.77 5.37
N PHE A 380 1.96 7.25 6.60
CA PHE A 380 1.73 8.67 6.86
C PHE A 380 2.96 9.52 6.49
N THR A 381 4.16 9.07 6.84
CA THR A 381 5.40 9.79 6.53
C THR A 381 5.62 9.95 5.01
N LEU A 382 5.39 8.91 4.23
CA LEU A 382 5.54 8.95 2.77
C LEU A 382 4.50 9.86 2.11
N GLU A 383 3.29 9.94 2.68
CA GLU A 383 2.23 10.84 2.20
C GLU A 383 2.35 12.28 2.76
N GLY A 384 3.37 12.56 3.56
CA GLY A 384 3.63 13.89 4.14
C GLY A 384 2.66 14.26 5.27
N ALA A 385 2.08 13.26 5.93
CA ALA A 385 1.18 13.39 7.07
C ALA A 385 1.86 12.96 8.37
N GLU A 386 1.24 13.29 9.51
CA GLU A 386 1.74 12.97 10.84
C GLU A 386 0.79 11.98 11.52
N ILE A 387 1.36 10.87 12.04
CA ILE A 387 0.60 9.74 12.58
C ILE A 387 -0.33 10.16 13.75
N PHE A 388 0.10 11.05 14.64
CA PHE A 388 -0.70 11.45 15.80
C PHE A 388 -1.84 12.41 15.44
N GLU A 389 -1.72 13.14 14.32
CA GLU A 389 -2.77 14.05 13.86
C GLU A 389 -4.01 13.31 13.36
N TYR A 390 -3.88 12.09 12.87
CA TYR A 390 -5.01 11.34 12.34
C TYR A 390 -6.08 11.04 13.39
N ALA A 391 -5.68 10.68 14.61
CA ALA A 391 -6.61 10.49 15.71
C ALA A 391 -7.45 11.76 15.98
N LYS A 392 -6.81 12.93 15.92
CA LYS A 392 -7.50 14.20 16.07
C LYS A 392 -8.40 14.51 14.88
N VAL A 393 -7.95 14.23 13.67
CA VAL A 393 -8.76 14.38 12.44
C VAL A 393 -10.03 13.55 12.54
N LEU A 394 -9.95 12.29 13.00
CA LEU A 394 -11.12 11.43 13.24
C LEU A 394 -12.06 12.02 14.31
N GLN A 395 -11.51 12.55 15.42
CA GLN A 395 -12.34 13.18 16.47
C GLN A 395 -13.04 14.44 15.98
N ASP A 396 -12.36 15.28 15.20
CA ASP A 396 -12.84 16.57 14.72
C ASP A 396 -13.65 16.45 13.40
N LEU A 397 -13.75 15.24 12.83
CA LEU A 397 -14.50 15.01 11.60
C LEU A 397 -15.98 15.28 11.82
N ASP A 398 -16.54 16.19 11.03
CA ASP A 398 -17.94 16.56 11.15
C ASP A 398 -18.84 15.85 10.13
N PHE A 399 -20.10 15.68 10.52
CA PHE A 399 -21.12 14.98 9.73
C PHE A 399 -21.36 15.65 8.37
N ALA A 400 -21.39 16.98 8.30
CA ALA A 400 -21.66 17.70 7.06
C ALA A 400 -20.54 17.49 6.03
N TYR A 401 -19.29 17.42 6.50
CA TYR A 401 -18.15 17.10 5.63
C TYR A 401 -18.31 15.71 5.01
N VAL A 402 -18.65 14.69 5.81
CA VAL A 402 -18.78 13.30 5.33
C VAL A 402 -19.97 13.15 4.36
N GLU A 403 -21.11 13.81 4.65
CA GLU A 403 -22.24 13.87 3.70
C GLU A 403 -21.87 14.54 2.38
N ASN A 404 -21.13 15.65 2.42
CA ASN A 404 -20.70 16.34 1.21
C ASN A 404 -19.70 15.49 0.42
N LEU A 405 -18.73 14.86 1.12
CA LEU A 405 -17.78 13.93 0.51
C LEU A 405 -18.49 12.81 -0.24
N PHE A 406 -19.51 12.19 0.38
CA PHE A 406 -20.33 11.18 -0.30
C PHE A 406 -21.03 11.74 -1.55
N ARG A 407 -21.61 12.92 -1.47
CA ARG A 407 -22.30 13.55 -2.61
C ARG A 407 -21.38 13.90 -3.76
N GLU A 408 -20.13 14.28 -3.48
CA GLU A 408 -19.14 14.67 -4.49
C GLU A 408 -18.42 13.46 -5.11
N ALA A 409 -18.08 12.45 -4.30
CA ALA A 409 -17.29 11.32 -4.75
C ALA A 409 -18.14 10.18 -5.36
N PHE A 410 -19.26 9.80 -4.73
CA PHE A 410 -20.06 8.62 -5.12
C PHE A 410 -20.99 8.91 -6.30
N LEU A 411 -20.41 9.32 -7.43
CA LEU A 411 -21.13 9.58 -8.68
C LEU A 411 -21.16 8.32 -9.54
N PRO A 412 -22.33 7.91 -10.09
CA PRO A 412 -22.49 6.67 -10.85
C PRO A 412 -21.49 6.49 -12.01
N GLU A 413 -21.11 7.58 -12.65
CA GLU A 413 -20.13 7.60 -13.77
C GLU A 413 -18.69 7.31 -13.34
N ARG A 414 -18.38 7.37 -12.04
CA ARG A 414 -17.04 7.07 -11.49
C ARG A 414 -16.83 5.59 -11.22
N PHE A 415 -17.88 4.78 -11.27
CA PHE A 415 -17.86 3.37 -10.89
C PHE A 415 -17.68 2.44 -12.09
N THR A 416 -16.92 1.38 -11.87
CA THR A 416 -16.75 0.24 -12.76
C THR A 416 -16.94 -1.06 -12.00
N LEU A 417 -17.48 -2.07 -12.67
CA LEU A 417 -17.52 -3.46 -12.20
C LEU A 417 -16.59 -4.30 -13.04
N SER A 418 -15.75 -5.09 -12.41
CA SER A 418 -15.06 -6.21 -13.02
C SER A 418 -15.51 -7.52 -12.37
N ALA A 419 -15.86 -8.52 -13.15
CA ALA A 419 -16.31 -9.82 -12.65
C ALA A 419 -15.64 -10.97 -13.41
N VAL A 420 -15.17 -11.97 -12.66
CA VAL A 420 -14.64 -13.23 -13.17
C VAL A 420 -15.72 -14.29 -13.00
N TYR A 421 -16.24 -14.79 -14.10
CA TYR A 421 -17.24 -15.84 -14.12
C TYR A 421 -16.60 -17.22 -14.31
N PRO A 422 -17.26 -18.30 -13.87
CA PRO A 422 -16.83 -19.67 -14.19
C PRO A 422 -16.62 -19.87 -15.69
N GLU A 423 -15.66 -20.72 -16.05
CA GLU A 423 -15.55 -21.20 -17.42
C GLU A 423 -16.83 -21.94 -17.81
N GLU A 424 -17.25 -21.80 -19.07
CA GLU A 424 -18.37 -22.59 -19.56
C GLU A 424 -17.93 -24.07 -19.58
N GLU A 425 -18.75 -24.96 -19.00
CA GLU A 425 -18.55 -26.38 -19.18
C GLU A 425 -18.54 -26.65 -20.69
N LYS A 426 -17.45 -27.20 -21.20
CA LYS A 426 -17.45 -27.72 -22.57
C LYS A 426 -18.41 -28.87 -22.54
N GLU A 427 -19.57 -28.75 -23.19
CA GLU A 427 -20.40 -29.89 -23.55
C GLU A 427 -19.50 -30.87 -24.35
N GLU A 428 -19.18 -32.02 -23.76
CA GLU A 428 -18.49 -33.13 -24.43
C GLU A 428 -19.37 -33.79 -25.50
#